data_4c92e145d38f59c0257674cac0f0ca27
#
_entry.id   4c92e145d38f59c0257674cac0f0ca27
#
_cell.length_a   1.000
_cell.length_b   1.000
_cell.length_c   1.000
_cell.angle_alpha   90.00
_cell.angle_beta   90.00
_cell.angle_gamma   90.00
#
_symmetry.space_group_name_H-M   'P 1'
#
loop_
_entity.id
_entity.type
_entity.pdbx_description
1 polymer ?
#
loop_
_entity_poly.entity_id
_entity_poly.type
_entity_poly.pdbx_seq_one_letter_code
_entity_poly.pdbx_strand_id
1 'polypeptide(L)'
;MRFKNLWIDGFKNLNNFELDFTDKCGITLLIGNNGSGKSNILEAISAIFANLYKSKTIDTRQWDFNYRIECEINNRTILIEYILEENHFSVTDSYGLNLSNENDLSNYLPNTCYMIYNGEDQRIKRKYYNPFLVKFRESKRSENTHNGLLPKMIYIDSFFWNISLIALLKSNNDGHKIFCQNILKNNDLSSIVLKFTFNKRYTSPIYNEFLSNLFGRSELGEEEDLSYETLKKSEQSEKNIFTTLLSMIGTNNKINKLMIESNGINTIYLSEGEKKQILLKSIISIMAKEEDLLLMDEVDSSIHVGNKIKIKDILKSSNIGETIITTHSPTLTHSFEEKHINMVLDGKIENKEKQDIFSHVSNGIWNYQEQSIFLSSRKNLILLVEGKHDKIHIAEAFKRLRSNYPELDFDIFQMNGESNIKHMMLGLANNGVDFKGKKIIAIFDNDKAGREGYNNNFKQTNDRNYKRLVDNSGKESDIFFGFVLPKKDNSNNDFTIENMYDGEKFKTAFFTALNKRTDDSFFENCVENISKQIKEDAKNQLAKDCVSFVNVHDFKYFERIFDLIMDIKNSDTVK
;
A
#
# COMPACT_ATOMS: atom_id res chain seq x y z
N MET A 1 7.53 -1.50 -24.01
CA MET A 1 8.50 -0.46 -23.60
C MET A 1 9.02 -0.79 -22.21
N ARG A 2 10.34 -0.60 -21.96
CA ARG A 2 10.99 -0.81 -20.65
C ARG A 2 11.90 0.36 -20.35
N PHE A 3 11.76 0.98 -19.18
CA PHE A 3 12.72 1.98 -18.73
C PHE A 3 14.04 1.30 -18.32
N LYS A 4 15.16 1.97 -18.58
CA LYS A 4 16.50 1.62 -18.09
C LYS A 4 16.98 2.61 -17.05
N ASN A 5 16.88 3.91 -17.37
CA ASN A 5 17.26 4.98 -16.45
C ASN A 5 16.32 6.18 -16.60
N LEU A 6 16.07 6.88 -15.51
CA LEU A 6 15.36 8.15 -15.46
C LEU A 6 16.14 9.13 -14.61
N TRP A 7 16.54 10.25 -15.19
CA TRP A 7 17.13 11.38 -14.50
C TRP A 7 16.25 12.62 -14.65
N ILE A 8 16.01 13.35 -13.54
CA ILE A 8 15.22 14.57 -13.48
C ILE A 8 15.95 15.58 -12.60
N ASP A 9 16.05 16.82 -13.04
CA ASP A 9 16.65 17.89 -12.26
C ASP A 9 15.88 19.20 -12.39
N GLY A 10 15.61 19.84 -11.24
CA GLY A 10 14.89 21.11 -11.17
C GLY A 10 13.36 20.99 -11.22
N PHE A 11 12.75 19.80 -11.04
CA PHE A 11 11.31 19.65 -10.95
C PHE A 11 10.85 19.56 -9.51
N LYS A 12 10.30 20.64 -8.96
CA LYS A 12 9.84 20.74 -7.55
C LYS A 12 10.96 20.37 -6.57
N ASN A 13 10.78 19.29 -5.79
CA ASN A 13 11.83 18.78 -4.89
C ASN A 13 12.76 17.75 -5.54
N LEU A 14 12.59 17.45 -6.83
CA LEU A 14 13.48 16.55 -7.55
C LEU A 14 14.69 17.33 -8.07
N ASN A 15 15.81 17.25 -7.35
CA ASN A 15 17.07 17.88 -7.71
C ASN A 15 18.12 16.79 -7.88
N ASN A 16 18.62 16.65 -9.10
CA ASN A 16 19.52 15.57 -9.50
C ASN A 16 18.99 14.19 -9.07
N PHE A 17 17.69 13.97 -9.34
CA PHE A 17 17.02 12.70 -9.08
C PHE A 17 17.40 11.68 -10.13
N GLU A 18 17.82 10.49 -9.71
CA GLU A 18 18.14 9.39 -10.61
C GLU A 18 17.47 8.10 -10.12
N LEU A 19 16.91 7.33 -11.07
CA LEU A 19 16.27 6.05 -10.84
C LEU A 19 16.67 5.04 -11.90
N ASP A 20 17.35 3.99 -11.47
CA ASP A 20 17.73 2.84 -12.30
C ASP A 20 16.61 1.78 -12.27
N PHE A 21 16.23 1.30 -13.47
CA PHE A 21 15.20 0.27 -13.69
C PHE A 21 15.78 -1.07 -14.16
N THR A 22 17.09 -1.22 -14.29
CA THR A 22 17.75 -2.33 -14.99
C THR A 22 17.26 -3.64 -14.41
N ASP A 23 17.18 -4.06 -13.31
CA ASP A 23 16.79 -5.41 -12.86
C ASP A 23 15.32 -5.53 -12.40
N LYS A 24 14.47 -4.52 -12.69
CA LYS A 24 13.13 -4.41 -12.09
C LYS A 24 12.02 -5.14 -12.85
N CYS A 25 12.33 -5.74 -13.98
CA CYS A 25 11.38 -6.53 -14.77
C CYS A 25 10.06 -5.80 -15.08
N GLY A 26 10.11 -4.46 -15.26
CA GLY A 26 8.98 -3.60 -15.61
C GLY A 26 8.00 -3.31 -14.47
N ILE A 27 8.38 -3.55 -13.22
CA ILE A 27 7.60 -3.13 -12.05
C ILE A 27 8.53 -2.41 -11.08
N THR A 28 8.24 -1.16 -10.81
CA THR A 28 9.00 -0.30 -9.89
C THR A 28 8.10 0.23 -8.79
N LEU A 29 8.46 -0.04 -7.55
CA LEU A 29 7.74 0.43 -6.37
C LEU A 29 8.53 1.56 -5.72
N LEU A 30 7.90 2.73 -5.60
CA LEU A 30 8.43 3.92 -4.92
C LEU A 30 7.78 4.03 -3.54
N ILE A 31 8.60 3.96 -2.50
CA ILE A 31 8.14 4.03 -1.12
C ILE A 31 8.81 5.19 -0.39
N GLY A 32 8.13 5.77 0.59
CA GLY A 32 8.64 6.87 1.40
C GLY A 32 7.53 7.61 2.13
N ASN A 33 7.88 8.49 3.03
CA ASN A 33 6.94 9.29 3.82
C ASN A 33 6.18 10.31 2.95
N ASN A 34 5.14 10.93 3.51
CA ASN A 34 4.43 12.03 2.87
C ASN A 34 5.41 13.18 2.58
N GLY A 35 5.32 13.76 1.38
CA GLY A 35 6.22 14.85 0.97
C GLY A 35 7.60 14.41 0.45
N SER A 36 7.94 13.12 0.47
CA SER A 36 9.25 12.63 -0.01
C SER A 36 9.52 12.86 -1.51
N GLY A 37 8.49 13.12 -2.32
CA GLY A 37 8.61 13.39 -3.77
C GLY A 37 8.04 12.32 -4.69
N LYS A 38 7.47 11.23 -4.16
CA LYS A 38 6.93 10.11 -4.98
C LYS A 38 5.94 10.55 -6.04
N SER A 39 4.91 11.30 -5.67
CA SER A 39 3.91 11.80 -6.63
C SER A 39 4.50 12.84 -7.58
N ASN A 40 5.56 13.56 -7.18
CA ASN A 40 6.27 14.49 -8.06
C ASN A 40 7.04 13.76 -9.17
N ILE A 41 7.56 12.55 -8.90
CA ILE A 41 8.18 11.70 -9.92
C ILE A 41 7.14 11.32 -10.99
N LEU A 42 5.96 10.85 -10.57
CA LEU A 42 4.88 10.50 -11.51
C LEU A 42 4.37 11.72 -12.28
N GLU A 43 4.30 12.88 -11.63
CA GLU A 43 3.91 14.14 -12.27
C GLU A 43 4.95 14.58 -13.33
N ALA A 44 6.24 14.49 -13.02
CA ALA A 44 7.31 14.81 -13.96
C ALA A 44 7.26 13.91 -15.20
N ILE A 45 7.12 12.59 -14.99
CA ILE A 45 6.96 11.63 -16.11
C ILE A 45 5.72 11.99 -16.95
N SER A 46 4.59 12.31 -16.30
CA SER A 46 3.37 12.73 -16.97
C SER A 46 3.57 14.03 -17.79
N ALA A 47 4.32 14.98 -17.24
CA ALA A 47 4.64 16.25 -17.93
C ALA A 47 5.49 16.01 -19.18
N ILE A 48 6.50 15.15 -19.07
CA ILE A 48 7.39 14.80 -20.20
C ILE A 48 6.56 14.18 -21.34
N PHE A 49 5.83 13.09 -21.07
CA PHE A 49 5.08 12.40 -22.11
C PHE A 49 3.90 13.22 -22.65
N ALA A 50 3.25 14.03 -21.82
CA ALA A 50 2.19 14.92 -22.30
C ALA A 50 2.68 15.92 -23.32
N ASN A 51 3.91 16.43 -23.20
CA ASN A 51 4.50 17.30 -24.19
C ASN A 51 4.93 16.53 -25.46
N LEU A 52 5.61 15.39 -25.28
CA LEU A 52 6.06 14.55 -26.39
C LEU A 52 4.92 14.08 -27.31
N TYR A 53 3.71 13.88 -26.76
CA TYR A 53 2.53 13.48 -27.58
C TYR A 53 1.75 14.64 -28.19
N LYS A 54 1.99 15.89 -27.82
CA LYS A 54 1.12 17.01 -28.23
C LYS A 54 1.31 17.45 -29.68
N SER A 55 2.49 17.34 -30.25
CA SER A 55 2.78 17.92 -31.56
C SER A 55 3.84 17.16 -32.35
N LYS A 56 3.81 17.34 -33.69
CA LYS A 56 4.87 16.90 -34.57
C LYS A 56 6.18 17.68 -34.38
N THR A 57 6.08 18.87 -33.82
CA THR A 57 7.23 19.70 -33.41
C THR A 57 7.18 19.90 -31.92
N ILE A 58 8.24 19.51 -31.21
CA ILE A 58 8.34 19.60 -29.76
C ILE A 58 8.50 21.06 -29.35
N ASP A 59 7.62 21.54 -28.48
CA ASP A 59 7.74 22.87 -27.92
C ASP A 59 8.53 22.78 -26.61
N THR A 60 9.86 23.01 -26.72
CA THR A 60 10.78 22.97 -25.56
C THR A 60 10.42 23.96 -24.46
N ARG A 61 9.71 25.05 -24.78
CA ARG A 61 9.26 26.05 -23.79
C ARG A 61 8.24 25.50 -22.78
N GLN A 62 7.71 24.31 -22.99
CA GLN A 62 6.77 23.67 -22.05
C GLN A 62 7.48 22.95 -20.91
N TRP A 63 8.80 22.78 -20.96
CA TRP A 63 9.59 22.22 -19.88
C TRP A 63 10.41 23.32 -19.20
N ASP A 64 10.32 23.32 -17.87
CA ASP A 64 11.04 24.21 -16.96
C ASP A 64 12.04 23.43 -16.07
N PHE A 65 12.43 22.22 -16.52
CA PHE A 65 13.33 21.33 -15.80
C PHE A 65 14.11 20.44 -16.77
N ASN A 66 15.25 19.93 -16.31
CA ASN A 66 16.07 18.98 -17.05
C ASN A 66 15.55 17.56 -16.88
N TYR A 67 15.65 16.75 -17.94
CA TYR A 67 15.36 15.32 -17.81
C TYR A 67 16.12 14.49 -18.84
N ARG A 68 16.33 13.20 -18.49
CA ARG A 68 16.86 12.16 -19.36
C ARG A 68 16.11 10.88 -19.09
N ILE A 69 15.58 10.25 -20.14
CA ILE A 69 14.91 8.94 -20.09
C ILE A 69 15.63 8.01 -21.05
N GLU A 70 16.19 6.93 -20.51
CA GLU A 70 16.69 5.82 -21.31
C GLU A 70 15.68 4.68 -21.23
N CYS A 71 15.22 4.18 -22.39
CA CYS A 71 14.23 3.12 -22.46
C CYS A 71 14.49 2.17 -23.63
N GLU A 72 13.98 0.96 -23.53
CA GLU A 72 14.01 -0.03 -24.60
C GLU A 72 12.61 -0.13 -25.24
N ILE A 73 12.56 0.08 -26.54
CA ILE A 73 11.34 0.01 -27.37
C ILE A 73 11.68 -0.75 -28.64
N ASN A 74 10.90 -1.78 -28.97
CA ASN A 74 11.10 -2.59 -30.18
C ASN A 74 12.55 -3.12 -30.34
N ASN A 75 13.14 -3.58 -29.22
CA ASN A 75 14.53 -4.08 -29.13
C ASN A 75 15.60 -3.01 -29.46
N ARG A 76 15.26 -1.74 -29.39
CA ARG A 76 16.21 -0.63 -29.48
C ARG A 76 16.26 0.16 -28.18
N THR A 77 17.44 0.51 -27.74
CA THR A 77 17.62 1.44 -26.64
C THR A 77 17.54 2.86 -27.16
N ILE A 78 16.63 3.66 -26.61
CA ILE A 78 16.38 5.05 -26.99
C ILE A 78 16.67 5.93 -25.80
N LEU A 79 17.41 7.00 -26.03
CA LEU A 79 17.67 8.06 -25.07
C LEU A 79 16.89 9.31 -25.48
N ILE A 80 16.02 9.79 -24.60
CA ILE A 80 15.26 11.03 -24.73
C ILE A 80 15.78 12.01 -23.70
N GLU A 81 16.30 13.15 -24.13
CA GLU A 81 16.95 14.12 -23.25
C GLU A 81 16.49 15.54 -23.54
N TYR A 82 16.35 16.34 -22.48
CA TYR A 82 16.18 17.78 -22.54
C TYR A 82 17.04 18.47 -21.48
N ILE A 83 17.87 19.43 -21.92
CA ILE A 83 18.73 20.26 -21.08
C ILE A 83 18.28 21.72 -21.21
N LEU A 84 17.77 22.26 -20.10
CA LEU A 84 17.13 23.59 -20.06
C LEU A 84 18.11 24.72 -20.39
N GLU A 85 19.32 24.70 -19.81
CA GLU A 85 20.33 25.76 -20.02
C GLU A 85 20.73 25.90 -21.49
N GLU A 86 20.81 24.77 -22.19
CA GLU A 86 21.16 24.72 -23.60
C GLU A 86 19.92 24.84 -24.51
N ASN A 87 18.73 24.78 -23.95
CA ASN A 87 17.47 24.61 -24.67
C ASN A 87 17.56 23.48 -25.71
N HIS A 88 18.30 22.42 -25.37
CA HIS A 88 18.62 21.32 -26.26
C HIS A 88 17.70 20.14 -25.98
N PHE A 89 16.98 19.69 -27.02
CA PHE A 89 16.19 18.46 -27.01
C PHE A 89 16.79 17.48 -28.02
N SER A 90 17.00 16.25 -27.58
CA SER A 90 17.50 15.18 -28.45
C SER A 90 16.79 13.84 -28.17
N VAL A 91 16.65 13.07 -29.25
CA VAL A 91 16.28 11.65 -29.20
C VAL A 91 17.33 10.89 -29.99
N THR A 92 18.03 9.97 -29.31
CA THR A 92 19.11 9.20 -29.95
C THR A 92 18.91 7.71 -29.67
N ASP A 93 19.32 6.87 -30.60
CA ASP A 93 19.40 5.44 -30.36
C ASP A 93 20.77 5.03 -29.78
N SER A 94 20.92 3.74 -29.44
CA SER A 94 22.17 3.18 -28.91
C SER A 94 23.37 3.25 -29.85
N TYR A 95 23.14 3.58 -31.13
CA TYR A 95 24.19 3.77 -32.15
C TYR A 95 24.54 5.24 -32.35
N GLY A 96 23.92 6.15 -31.59
CA GLY A 96 24.12 7.59 -31.70
C GLY A 96 23.37 8.25 -32.88
N LEU A 97 22.43 7.52 -33.52
CA LEU A 97 21.59 8.09 -34.56
C LEU A 97 20.60 9.07 -33.94
N ASN A 98 20.61 10.31 -34.44
CA ASN A 98 19.67 11.33 -33.98
C ASN A 98 18.29 11.12 -34.63
N LEU A 99 17.29 10.80 -33.81
CA LEU A 99 15.91 10.56 -34.21
C LEU A 99 15.00 11.78 -33.99
N SER A 100 15.53 12.88 -33.48
CA SER A 100 14.76 14.11 -33.17
C SER A 100 14.05 14.72 -34.39
N ASN A 101 14.56 14.48 -35.59
CA ASN A 101 14.00 14.97 -36.83
C ASN A 101 13.09 13.97 -37.55
N GLU A 102 12.86 12.79 -37.00
CA GLU A 102 11.92 11.85 -37.59
C GLU A 102 10.49 12.37 -37.49
N ASN A 103 9.75 12.28 -38.60
CA ASN A 103 8.39 12.80 -38.71
C ASN A 103 7.39 12.12 -37.76
N ASP A 104 7.78 11.07 -37.04
CA ASP A 104 6.93 10.31 -36.15
C ASP A 104 7.70 9.77 -34.95
N LEU A 105 7.90 10.63 -33.95
CA LEU A 105 8.43 10.23 -32.64
C LEU A 105 7.55 9.21 -31.91
N SER A 106 6.30 9.04 -32.35
CA SER A 106 5.34 8.14 -31.70
C SER A 106 5.80 6.67 -31.69
N ASN A 107 6.69 6.29 -32.60
CA ASN A 107 7.29 4.96 -32.67
C ASN A 107 8.28 4.67 -31.53
N TYR A 108 8.77 5.73 -30.88
CA TYR A 108 9.75 5.68 -29.78
C TYR A 108 9.15 6.06 -28.43
N LEU A 109 7.82 6.17 -28.34
CA LEU A 109 7.09 6.49 -27.13
C LEU A 109 6.14 5.34 -26.76
N PRO A 110 5.70 5.24 -25.50
CA PRO A 110 4.65 4.30 -25.13
C PRO A 110 3.40 4.49 -26.00
N ASN A 111 2.69 3.42 -26.30
CA ASN A 111 1.43 3.56 -27.05
C ASN A 111 0.42 4.39 -26.27
N THR A 112 0.29 4.12 -24.98
CA THR A 112 -0.57 4.87 -24.06
C THR A 112 0.08 4.97 -22.68
N CYS A 113 0.00 6.15 -22.08
CA CYS A 113 0.37 6.39 -20.69
C CYS A 113 -0.90 6.43 -19.84
N TYR A 114 -1.07 5.44 -18.97
CA TYR A 114 -2.17 5.38 -17.99
C TYR A 114 -1.72 5.97 -16.66
N MET A 115 -2.60 6.74 -16.01
CA MET A 115 -2.41 7.24 -14.66
C MET A 115 -3.60 6.85 -13.78
N ILE A 116 -3.34 6.11 -12.72
CA ILE A 116 -4.29 5.84 -11.65
C ILE A 116 -3.85 6.65 -10.44
N TYR A 117 -4.61 7.69 -10.10
CA TYR A 117 -4.29 8.61 -9.01
C TYR A 117 -5.41 8.64 -7.98
N ASN A 118 -5.05 8.59 -6.72
CA ASN A 118 -6.02 8.52 -5.62
C ASN A 118 -6.17 9.83 -4.83
N GLY A 119 -5.35 10.83 -5.11
CA GLY A 119 -5.41 12.12 -4.42
C GLY A 119 -6.58 13.00 -4.86
N GLU A 120 -7.04 13.88 -3.97
CA GLU A 120 -8.08 14.86 -4.26
C GLU A 120 -7.64 15.94 -5.25
N ASP A 121 -6.33 16.15 -5.40
CA ASP A 121 -5.76 17.16 -6.30
C ASP A 121 -5.89 16.73 -7.77
N GLN A 122 -6.76 17.43 -8.47
CA GLN A 122 -7.02 17.23 -9.90
C GLN A 122 -5.95 17.86 -10.83
N ARG A 123 -4.84 18.39 -10.28
CA ARG A 123 -3.83 19.16 -11.02
C ARG A 123 -3.21 18.34 -12.15
N ILE A 124 -2.73 17.13 -11.85
CA ILE A 124 -2.11 16.22 -12.83
C ILE A 124 -3.11 15.90 -13.95
N LYS A 125 -4.34 15.55 -13.59
CA LYS A 125 -5.43 15.26 -14.54
C LYS A 125 -5.69 16.44 -15.46
N ARG A 126 -5.91 17.65 -14.88
CA ARG A 126 -6.26 18.85 -15.66
C ARG A 126 -5.15 19.28 -16.61
N LYS A 127 -3.90 19.27 -16.14
CA LYS A 127 -2.76 19.78 -16.89
C LYS A 127 -2.28 18.83 -17.97
N TYR A 128 -2.22 17.53 -17.70
CA TYR A 128 -1.52 16.59 -18.56
C TYR A 128 -2.43 15.60 -19.28
N TYR A 129 -3.57 15.21 -18.73
CA TYR A 129 -4.42 14.15 -19.28
C TYR A 129 -5.71 14.64 -19.94
N ASN A 130 -6.40 15.61 -19.34
CA ASN A 130 -7.65 16.15 -19.90
C ASN A 130 -7.53 16.63 -21.35
N PRO A 131 -6.46 17.32 -21.79
CA PRO A 131 -6.33 17.74 -23.18
C PRO A 131 -6.44 16.58 -24.17
N PHE A 132 -5.89 15.41 -23.83
CA PHE A 132 -5.95 14.23 -24.68
C PHE A 132 -7.34 13.59 -24.68
N LEU A 133 -8.01 13.56 -23.53
CA LEU A 133 -9.39 13.04 -23.44
C LEU A 133 -10.37 13.93 -24.22
N VAL A 134 -10.20 15.26 -24.16
CA VAL A 134 -11.02 16.18 -24.94
C VAL A 134 -10.85 15.95 -26.44
N LYS A 135 -9.60 15.92 -26.94
CA LYS A 135 -9.31 15.62 -28.36
C LYS A 135 -9.88 14.27 -28.78
N PHE A 136 -9.76 13.24 -27.93
CA PHE A 136 -10.31 11.93 -28.22
C PHE A 136 -11.84 11.97 -28.35
N ARG A 137 -12.53 12.67 -27.45
CA ARG A 137 -13.99 12.86 -27.51
C ARG A 137 -14.41 13.61 -28.77
N GLU A 138 -13.68 14.65 -29.16
CA GLU A 138 -13.91 15.41 -30.39
C GLU A 138 -13.72 14.54 -31.62
N SER A 139 -12.68 13.72 -31.69
CA SER A 139 -12.44 12.80 -32.82
C SER A 139 -13.55 11.75 -32.96
N LYS A 140 -14.14 11.29 -31.86
CA LYS A 140 -15.27 10.34 -31.86
C LYS A 140 -16.60 11.00 -32.23
N ARG A 141 -16.70 12.32 -32.14
CA ARG A 141 -17.89 13.08 -32.59
C ARG A 141 -17.83 13.48 -34.06
N SER A 142 -16.65 13.74 -34.60
CA SER A 142 -16.44 14.07 -36.00
C SER A 142 -16.39 12.80 -36.85
N GLU A 143 -17.06 12.79 -37.99
CA GLU A 143 -17.26 11.63 -38.86
C GLU A 143 -16.01 10.99 -39.45
N ASN A 144 -14.80 11.52 -39.19
CA ASN A 144 -13.60 11.27 -40.00
C ASN A 144 -12.61 10.25 -39.45
N THR A 145 -12.86 9.54 -38.36
CA THR A 145 -11.87 8.56 -37.87
C THR A 145 -12.48 7.28 -37.32
N HIS A 146 -12.54 6.26 -38.19
CA HIS A 146 -12.76 4.85 -37.80
C HIS A 146 -11.57 4.23 -37.02
N ASN A 147 -10.54 4.98 -36.71
CA ASN A 147 -9.39 4.44 -36.01
C ASN A 147 -9.68 4.30 -34.51
N GLY A 148 -9.81 3.06 -34.06
CA GLY A 148 -9.98 2.66 -32.65
C GLY A 148 -8.75 2.98 -31.75
N LEU A 149 -8.04 4.09 -32.03
CA LEU A 149 -6.89 4.53 -31.26
C LEU A 149 -7.35 5.06 -29.91
N LEU A 150 -6.69 4.61 -28.87
CA LEU A 150 -6.82 5.16 -27.52
C LEU A 150 -6.23 6.57 -27.44
N PRO A 151 -6.69 7.41 -26.52
CA PRO A 151 -5.93 8.59 -26.15
C PRO A 151 -4.51 8.20 -25.73
N LYS A 152 -3.50 8.99 -26.13
CA LYS A 152 -2.12 8.75 -25.72
C LYS A 152 -1.89 8.88 -24.22
N MET A 153 -2.73 9.67 -23.55
CA MET A 153 -2.71 9.88 -22.10
C MET A 153 -4.10 9.64 -21.53
N ILE A 154 -4.23 8.67 -20.64
CA ILE A 154 -5.52 8.30 -20.01
C ILE A 154 -5.39 8.40 -18.48
N TYR A 155 -6.15 9.31 -17.89
CA TYR A 155 -6.33 9.38 -16.46
C TYR A 155 -7.51 8.52 -16.04
N ILE A 156 -7.26 7.56 -15.17
CA ILE A 156 -8.27 6.64 -14.64
C ILE A 156 -8.82 7.21 -13.34
N ASP A 157 -9.95 7.85 -13.47
CA ASP A 157 -10.71 8.37 -12.33
C ASP A 157 -11.48 7.24 -11.64
N SER A 158 -11.67 7.34 -10.33
CA SER A 158 -12.54 6.43 -9.57
C SER A 158 -13.94 6.32 -10.18
N PHE A 159 -14.41 7.35 -10.84
CA PHE A 159 -15.70 7.38 -11.54
C PHE A 159 -15.85 6.35 -12.67
N PHE A 160 -14.74 5.83 -13.22
CA PHE A 160 -14.77 4.87 -14.34
C PHE A 160 -14.91 3.40 -13.92
N TRP A 161 -15.14 3.11 -12.63
CA TRP A 161 -15.31 1.73 -12.16
C TRP A 161 -16.49 1.00 -12.83
N ASN A 162 -17.58 1.70 -13.14
CA ASN A 162 -18.74 1.15 -13.82
C ASN A 162 -18.42 0.70 -15.27
N ILE A 163 -17.69 1.52 -16.04
CA ILE A 163 -17.21 1.15 -17.39
C ILE A 163 -16.27 -0.05 -17.30
N SER A 164 -15.39 -0.04 -16.33
CA SER A 164 -14.46 -1.13 -16.06
C SER A 164 -15.17 -2.42 -15.74
N LEU A 165 -16.24 -2.35 -14.93
CA LEU A 165 -17.06 -3.52 -14.62
C LEU A 165 -17.76 -4.06 -15.87
N ILE A 166 -18.30 -3.20 -16.75
CA ILE A 166 -18.94 -3.62 -18.00
C ILE A 166 -17.92 -4.35 -18.90
N ALA A 167 -16.71 -3.83 -19.04
CA ALA A 167 -15.65 -4.47 -19.80
C ALA A 167 -15.28 -5.86 -19.23
N LEU A 168 -15.20 -6.00 -17.91
CA LEU A 168 -14.96 -7.28 -17.24
C LEU A 168 -16.12 -8.25 -17.43
N LEU A 169 -17.36 -7.79 -17.31
CA LEU A 169 -18.57 -8.60 -17.53
C LEU A 169 -18.66 -9.11 -18.97
N LYS A 170 -18.23 -8.31 -19.96
CA LYS A 170 -18.18 -8.71 -21.36
C LYS A 170 -17.17 -9.83 -21.63
N SER A 171 -16.08 -9.85 -20.89
CA SER A 171 -14.96 -10.75 -21.12
C SER A 171 -15.36 -12.23 -21.04
N ASN A 172 -14.80 -13.05 -21.94
CA ASN A 172 -14.97 -14.50 -21.95
C ASN A 172 -13.94 -15.23 -21.07
N ASN A 173 -13.06 -14.50 -20.38
CA ASN A 173 -12.07 -15.06 -19.46
C ASN A 173 -12.75 -15.53 -18.17
N ASP A 174 -12.60 -16.81 -17.81
CA ASP A 174 -13.18 -17.39 -16.59
C ASP A 174 -12.70 -16.68 -15.32
N GLY A 175 -11.44 -16.23 -15.28
CA GLY A 175 -10.90 -15.46 -14.16
C GLY A 175 -11.61 -14.11 -13.97
N HIS A 176 -12.03 -13.44 -15.04
CA HIS A 176 -12.84 -12.23 -14.97
C HIS A 176 -14.27 -12.52 -14.50
N LYS A 177 -14.86 -13.62 -14.96
CA LYS A 177 -16.18 -14.07 -14.53
C LYS A 177 -16.19 -14.35 -13.03
N ILE A 178 -15.25 -15.16 -12.54
CA ILE A 178 -15.11 -15.47 -11.11
C ILE A 178 -14.86 -14.19 -10.29
N PHE A 179 -14.02 -13.28 -10.79
CA PHE A 179 -13.78 -12.00 -10.14
C PHE A 179 -15.07 -11.17 -10.00
N CYS A 180 -15.88 -11.06 -11.08
CA CYS A 180 -17.14 -10.35 -11.05
C CYS A 180 -18.15 -11.00 -10.09
N GLN A 181 -18.26 -12.34 -10.09
CA GLN A 181 -19.11 -13.08 -9.14
C GLN A 181 -18.75 -12.79 -7.69
N ASN A 182 -17.45 -12.80 -7.38
CA ASN A 182 -16.95 -12.56 -6.01
C ASN A 182 -17.19 -11.11 -5.56
N ILE A 183 -16.92 -10.14 -6.44
CA ILE A 183 -17.02 -8.71 -6.07
C ILE A 183 -18.50 -8.29 -5.95
N LEU A 184 -19.36 -8.81 -6.82
CA LEU A 184 -20.81 -8.55 -6.80
C LEU A 184 -21.56 -9.45 -5.83
N LYS A 185 -20.88 -10.43 -5.20
CA LYS A 185 -21.48 -11.44 -4.32
C LYS A 185 -22.68 -12.13 -4.98
N ASN A 186 -22.56 -12.37 -6.29
CA ASN A 186 -23.62 -12.91 -7.13
C ASN A 186 -23.07 -14.02 -8.02
N ASN A 187 -23.50 -15.26 -7.80
CA ASN A 187 -23.07 -16.41 -8.58
C ASN A 187 -23.75 -16.47 -9.96
N ASP A 188 -24.93 -15.86 -10.09
CA ASP A 188 -25.69 -15.81 -11.35
C ASP A 188 -25.62 -14.41 -11.97
N LEU A 189 -24.66 -14.23 -12.88
CA LEU A 189 -24.47 -12.96 -13.57
C LEU A 189 -25.60 -12.63 -14.56
N SER A 190 -26.49 -13.58 -14.92
CA SER A 190 -27.61 -13.34 -15.83
C SER A 190 -28.62 -12.32 -15.28
N SER A 191 -28.65 -12.16 -13.95
CA SER A 191 -29.50 -11.18 -13.28
C SER A 191 -28.99 -9.72 -13.37
N ILE A 192 -27.83 -9.49 -14.01
CA ILE A 192 -27.25 -8.14 -14.15
C ILE A 192 -27.96 -7.37 -15.24
N VAL A 193 -28.34 -6.13 -14.91
CA VAL A 193 -28.94 -5.16 -15.84
C VAL A 193 -28.13 -3.87 -15.81
N LEU A 194 -27.77 -3.39 -17.01
CA LEU A 194 -27.09 -2.12 -17.21
C LEU A 194 -28.10 -1.08 -17.64
N LYS A 195 -28.28 0.00 -16.87
CA LYS A 195 -29.26 1.05 -17.12
C LYS A 195 -28.58 2.30 -17.65
N PHE A 196 -28.95 2.71 -18.83
CA PHE A 196 -28.41 3.87 -19.53
C PHE A 196 -29.44 4.99 -19.57
N THR A 197 -29.02 6.22 -19.31
CA THR A 197 -29.78 7.43 -19.60
C THR A 197 -29.01 8.25 -20.62
N PHE A 198 -29.57 8.38 -21.83
CA PHE A 198 -28.94 9.03 -22.95
C PHE A 198 -29.36 10.50 -23.08
N ASN A 199 -28.45 11.33 -23.57
CA ASN A 199 -28.74 12.69 -23.98
C ASN A 199 -28.94 12.73 -25.50
N LYS A 200 -30.15 13.04 -25.94
CA LYS A 200 -30.49 13.11 -27.36
C LYS A 200 -29.80 14.24 -28.12
N ARG A 201 -29.32 15.27 -27.42
CA ARG A 201 -28.60 16.39 -28.05
C ARG A 201 -27.22 16.04 -28.58
N TYR A 202 -26.62 14.97 -28.05
CA TYR A 202 -25.28 14.52 -28.44
C TYR A 202 -25.40 13.25 -29.28
N THR A 203 -25.36 13.41 -30.60
CA THR A 203 -25.36 12.31 -31.55
C THR A 203 -24.06 12.30 -32.34
N SER A 204 -23.63 11.12 -32.73
CA SER A 204 -22.52 10.87 -33.63
C SER A 204 -22.78 9.56 -34.36
N PRO A 205 -22.46 9.43 -35.65
CA PRO A 205 -22.57 8.17 -36.36
C PRO A 205 -21.85 7.01 -35.64
N ILE A 206 -20.64 7.27 -35.15
CA ILE A 206 -19.81 6.29 -34.41
C ILE A 206 -20.53 5.84 -33.13
N TYR A 207 -21.13 6.78 -32.38
CA TYR A 207 -21.88 6.43 -31.17
C TYR A 207 -23.14 5.66 -31.45
N ASN A 208 -23.88 6.02 -32.50
CA ASN A 208 -25.09 5.33 -32.87
C ASN A 208 -24.79 3.91 -33.37
N GLU A 209 -23.76 3.72 -34.20
CA GLU A 209 -23.31 2.42 -34.64
C GLU A 209 -22.86 1.54 -33.46
N PHE A 210 -22.03 2.09 -32.57
CA PHE A 210 -21.61 1.36 -31.37
C PHE A 210 -22.78 0.93 -30.50
N LEU A 211 -23.74 1.84 -30.24
CA LEU A 211 -24.92 1.54 -29.43
C LEU A 211 -25.83 0.54 -30.11
N SER A 212 -26.06 0.66 -31.43
CA SER A 212 -26.84 -0.32 -32.19
C SER A 212 -26.25 -1.73 -32.10
N ASN A 213 -24.92 -1.83 -32.21
CA ASN A 213 -24.23 -3.12 -32.06
C ASN A 213 -24.24 -3.64 -30.62
N LEU A 214 -24.18 -2.74 -29.62
CA LEU A 214 -24.23 -3.13 -28.23
C LEU A 214 -25.61 -3.64 -27.79
N PHE A 215 -26.66 -2.96 -28.23
CA PHE A 215 -28.06 -3.27 -27.88
C PHE A 215 -28.72 -4.27 -28.84
N GLY A 216 -28.11 -4.55 -29.99
CA GLY A 216 -28.69 -5.39 -31.06
C GLY A 216 -29.89 -4.75 -31.76
N ARG A 217 -30.07 -3.43 -31.69
CA ARG A 217 -31.14 -2.66 -32.31
C ARG A 217 -30.72 -1.20 -32.56
N SER A 218 -31.29 -0.58 -33.60
CA SER A 218 -30.89 0.77 -34.04
C SER A 218 -31.63 1.92 -33.33
N GLU A 219 -32.88 1.68 -32.91
CA GLU A 219 -33.67 2.70 -32.23
C GLU A 219 -33.57 2.56 -30.73
N LEU A 220 -33.06 3.61 -30.09
CA LEU A 220 -32.89 3.70 -28.64
C LEU A 220 -33.61 4.93 -28.07
N GLY A 221 -34.28 4.71 -26.93
CA GLY A 221 -34.95 5.77 -26.15
C GLY A 221 -33.99 6.65 -25.36
N GLU A 222 -34.55 7.42 -24.45
CA GLU A 222 -33.75 8.18 -23.48
C GLU A 222 -33.23 7.30 -22.33
N GLU A 223 -34.06 6.34 -21.93
CA GLU A 223 -33.69 5.35 -20.90
C GLU A 223 -33.73 3.97 -21.53
N GLU A 224 -32.68 3.21 -21.33
CA GLU A 224 -32.49 1.89 -21.92
C GLU A 224 -31.84 0.93 -20.95
N ASP A 225 -32.38 -0.27 -20.90
CA ASP A 225 -31.86 -1.37 -20.12
C ASP A 225 -31.19 -2.39 -21.05
N LEU A 226 -29.92 -2.73 -20.72
CA LEU A 226 -29.13 -3.74 -21.40
C LEU A 226 -28.92 -4.93 -20.48
N SER A 227 -29.43 -6.11 -20.88
CA SER A 227 -29.22 -7.33 -20.11
C SER A 227 -27.80 -7.87 -20.26
N TYR A 228 -27.33 -8.63 -19.27
CA TYR A 228 -26.07 -9.35 -19.34
C TYR A 228 -25.95 -10.23 -20.59
N GLU A 229 -27.03 -10.94 -20.93
CA GLU A 229 -27.08 -11.82 -22.12
C GLU A 229 -26.87 -11.03 -23.41
N THR A 230 -27.52 -9.88 -23.56
CA THR A 230 -27.36 -9.00 -24.73
C THR A 230 -25.94 -8.44 -24.79
N LEU A 231 -25.37 -8.01 -23.66
CA LEU A 231 -23.98 -7.59 -23.56
C LEU A 231 -23.04 -8.71 -24.04
N LYS A 232 -23.25 -9.94 -23.59
CA LYS A 232 -22.41 -11.10 -23.99
C LYS A 232 -22.49 -11.42 -25.46
N LYS A 233 -23.69 -11.30 -26.09
CA LYS A 233 -23.93 -11.56 -27.51
C LYS A 233 -23.39 -10.45 -28.42
N SER A 234 -23.16 -9.24 -27.90
CA SER A 234 -22.68 -8.14 -28.75
C SER A 234 -21.32 -8.48 -29.38
N GLU A 235 -21.04 -8.02 -30.58
CA GLU A 235 -19.78 -8.24 -31.29
C GLU A 235 -18.64 -7.32 -30.81
N GLN A 236 -18.93 -6.42 -29.86
CA GLN A 236 -17.96 -5.46 -29.34
C GLN A 236 -16.91 -6.14 -28.46
N SER A 237 -15.63 -5.79 -28.66
CA SER A 237 -14.56 -6.23 -27.76
C SER A 237 -14.60 -5.47 -26.43
N GLU A 238 -14.06 -6.07 -25.37
CA GLU A 238 -13.96 -5.45 -24.04
C GLU A 238 -13.26 -4.09 -24.10
N LYS A 239 -12.16 -4.00 -24.86
CA LYS A 239 -11.40 -2.77 -25.05
C LYS A 239 -12.22 -1.71 -25.77
N ASN A 240 -12.97 -2.08 -26.82
CA ASN A 240 -13.82 -1.14 -27.55
C ASN A 240 -14.98 -0.64 -26.69
N ILE A 241 -15.60 -1.52 -25.89
CA ILE A 241 -16.63 -1.13 -24.91
C ILE A 241 -16.07 -0.08 -23.94
N PHE A 242 -14.93 -0.38 -23.31
CA PHE A 242 -14.31 0.55 -22.36
C PHE A 242 -14.01 1.91 -23.01
N THR A 243 -13.35 1.91 -24.15
CA THR A 243 -12.87 3.16 -24.81
C THR A 243 -14.01 4.00 -25.34
N THR A 244 -15.02 3.38 -25.94
CA THR A 244 -16.17 4.11 -26.49
C THR A 244 -17.03 4.66 -25.36
N LEU A 245 -17.33 3.87 -24.31
CA LEU A 245 -18.04 4.37 -23.15
C LEU A 245 -17.27 5.49 -22.43
N LEU A 246 -15.92 5.40 -22.33
CA LEU A 246 -15.06 6.48 -21.80
C LEU A 246 -15.27 7.80 -22.57
N SER A 247 -15.44 7.72 -23.89
CA SER A 247 -15.68 8.91 -24.70
C SER A 247 -17.11 9.47 -24.55
N MET A 248 -18.07 8.61 -24.22
CA MET A 248 -19.50 8.94 -24.17
C MET A 248 -19.99 9.43 -22.81
N ILE A 249 -19.29 9.09 -21.72
CA ILE A 249 -19.67 9.45 -20.34
C ILE A 249 -19.13 10.82 -19.96
N GLY A 250 -19.93 11.59 -19.25
CA GLY A 250 -19.56 12.87 -18.63
C GLY A 250 -20.62 13.95 -18.81
N THR A 251 -20.48 15.07 -18.12
CA THR A 251 -21.33 16.25 -18.31
C THR A 251 -21.29 16.71 -19.77
N ASN A 252 -22.44 16.95 -20.34
CA ASN A 252 -22.59 17.37 -21.76
C ASN A 252 -22.08 16.32 -22.77
N ASN A 253 -22.30 15.06 -22.48
CA ASN A 253 -21.96 13.94 -23.36
C ASN A 253 -23.20 13.06 -23.69
N LYS A 254 -22.99 12.00 -24.50
CA LYS A 254 -24.06 11.10 -24.94
C LYS A 254 -24.72 10.34 -23.80
N ILE A 255 -23.95 9.91 -22.78
CA ILE A 255 -24.44 9.17 -21.62
C ILE A 255 -24.43 10.11 -20.41
N ASN A 256 -25.62 10.46 -19.92
CA ASN A 256 -25.81 11.27 -18.71
C ASN A 256 -25.65 10.42 -17.45
N LYS A 257 -26.19 9.19 -17.47
CA LYS A 257 -26.17 8.28 -16.32
C LYS A 257 -25.99 6.85 -16.80
N LEU A 258 -25.16 6.12 -16.06
CA LEU A 258 -24.92 4.70 -16.24
C LEU A 258 -24.95 4.04 -14.87
N MET A 259 -25.89 3.11 -14.69
CA MET A 259 -26.03 2.33 -13.47
C MET A 259 -25.97 0.85 -13.80
N ILE A 260 -25.49 0.07 -12.85
CA ILE A 260 -25.44 -1.39 -12.95
C ILE A 260 -26.19 -1.95 -11.75
N GLU A 261 -27.13 -2.83 -11.99
CA GLU A 261 -27.88 -3.53 -10.96
C GLU A 261 -27.54 -5.03 -11.00
N SER A 262 -27.37 -5.63 -9.85
CA SER A 262 -27.14 -7.06 -9.66
C SER A 262 -28.15 -7.58 -8.65
N ASN A 263 -29.00 -8.54 -9.05
CA ASN A 263 -30.13 -9.02 -8.23
C ASN A 263 -31.03 -7.88 -7.70
N GLY A 264 -31.27 -6.84 -8.52
CA GLY A 264 -32.05 -5.66 -8.10
C GLY A 264 -31.34 -4.68 -7.16
N ILE A 265 -30.10 -4.94 -6.79
CA ILE A 265 -29.28 -4.05 -5.94
C ILE A 265 -28.36 -3.22 -6.84
N ASN A 266 -28.39 -1.90 -6.64
CA ASN A 266 -27.50 -1.00 -7.37
C ASN A 266 -26.06 -1.15 -6.90
N THR A 267 -25.15 -1.38 -7.84
CA THR A 267 -23.72 -1.56 -7.57
C THR A 267 -23.02 -0.28 -7.09
N ILE A 268 -23.70 0.88 -7.08
CA ILE A 268 -23.16 2.12 -6.48
C ILE A 268 -22.80 1.94 -5.00
N TYR A 269 -23.45 0.99 -4.32
CA TYR A 269 -23.21 0.66 -2.92
C TYR A 269 -21.95 -0.21 -2.68
N LEU A 270 -21.24 -0.61 -3.73
CA LEU A 270 -19.92 -1.21 -3.58
C LEU A 270 -18.99 -0.24 -2.81
N SER A 271 -18.20 -0.80 -1.92
CA SER A 271 -17.19 -0.03 -1.19
C SER A 271 -16.15 0.59 -2.15
N GLU A 272 -15.50 1.66 -1.75
CA GLU A 272 -14.45 2.30 -2.56
C GLU A 272 -13.29 1.33 -2.86
N GLY A 273 -12.98 0.41 -1.93
CA GLY A 273 -11.99 -0.63 -2.16
C GLY A 273 -12.41 -1.65 -3.23
N GLU A 274 -13.70 -2.05 -3.29
CA GLU A 274 -14.24 -2.94 -4.33
C GLU A 274 -14.23 -2.25 -5.70
N LYS A 275 -14.69 -1.00 -5.78
CA LYS A 275 -14.63 -0.19 -7.01
C LYS A 275 -13.20 -0.06 -7.55
N LYS A 276 -12.24 0.16 -6.66
CA LYS A 276 -10.83 0.26 -7.00
C LYS A 276 -10.26 -1.07 -7.54
N GLN A 277 -10.63 -2.20 -6.94
CA GLN A 277 -10.24 -3.51 -7.45
C GLN A 277 -10.81 -3.76 -8.86
N ILE A 278 -12.04 -3.34 -9.15
CA ILE A 278 -12.65 -3.42 -10.49
C ILE A 278 -11.82 -2.60 -11.49
N LEU A 279 -11.48 -1.34 -11.13
CA LEU A 279 -10.64 -0.48 -11.97
C LEU A 279 -9.28 -1.13 -12.26
N LEU A 280 -8.56 -1.53 -11.23
CA LEU A 280 -7.24 -2.14 -11.36
C LEU A 280 -7.30 -3.41 -12.23
N LYS A 281 -8.25 -4.30 -11.95
CA LYS A 281 -8.40 -5.55 -12.72
C LYS A 281 -8.66 -5.26 -14.19
N SER A 282 -9.58 -4.35 -14.51
CA SER A 282 -9.89 -3.98 -15.90
C SER A 282 -8.72 -3.35 -16.63
N ILE A 283 -8.05 -2.36 -16.02
CA ILE A 283 -6.92 -1.65 -16.65
C ILE A 283 -5.76 -2.62 -16.89
N ILE A 284 -5.40 -3.40 -15.90
CA ILE A 284 -4.23 -4.29 -15.97
C ILE A 284 -4.46 -5.48 -16.91
N SER A 285 -5.68 -6.06 -16.95
CA SER A 285 -5.91 -7.29 -17.71
C SER A 285 -6.59 -7.10 -19.06
N ILE A 286 -7.24 -5.93 -19.32
CA ILE A 286 -7.93 -5.67 -20.58
C ILE A 286 -7.29 -4.54 -21.37
N MET A 287 -6.93 -3.43 -20.68
CA MET A 287 -6.58 -2.19 -21.37
C MET A 287 -5.09 -2.06 -21.67
N ALA A 288 -4.25 -2.21 -20.66
CA ALA A 288 -2.80 -1.99 -20.78
C ALA A 288 -2.07 -3.17 -21.40
N LYS A 289 -1.04 -2.89 -22.20
CA LYS A 289 -0.25 -3.86 -22.96
C LYS A 289 1.25 -3.61 -22.80
N GLU A 290 2.07 -4.43 -23.46
CA GLU A 290 3.52 -4.42 -23.38
C GLU A 290 4.17 -3.09 -23.80
N GLU A 291 3.55 -2.36 -24.73
CA GLU A 291 4.07 -1.05 -25.16
C GLU A 291 3.51 0.12 -24.35
N ASP A 292 2.75 -0.12 -23.31
CA ASP A 292 2.13 0.93 -22.48
C ASP A 292 2.95 1.23 -21.23
N LEU A 293 2.74 2.44 -20.69
CA LEU A 293 3.27 2.89 -19.40
C LEU A 293 2.12 3.04 -18.40
N LEU A 294 2.26 2.43 -17.23
CA LEU A 294 1.26 2.49 -16.16
C LEU A 294 1.85 3.19 -14.93
N LEU A 295 1.32 4.34 -14.59
CA LEU A 295 1.65 5.13 -13.40
C LEU A 295 0.53 4.97 -12.37
N MET A 296 0.88 4.58 -11.15
CA MET A 296 -0.08 4.34 -10.07
C MET A 296 0.33 5.06 -8.79
N ASP A 297 -0.47 6.02 -8.35
CA ASP A 297 -0.24 6.76 -7.12
C ASP A 297 -1.16 6.28 -6.00
N GLU A 298 -0.56 5.74 -4.93
CA GLU A 298 -1.25 5.24 -3.73
C GLU A 298 -2.46 4.34 -4.03
N VAL A 299 -2.30 3.42 -5.00
CA VAL A 299 -3.40 2.57 -5.47
C VAL A 299 -3.99 1.66 -4.40
N ASP A 300 -3.20 1.38 -3.37
CA ASP A 300 -3.58 0.50 -2.26
C ASP A 300 -4.32 1.24 -1.13
N SER A 301 -4.44 2.57 -1.20
CA SER A 301 -5.28 3.32 -0.27
C SER A 301 -6.75 2.89 -0.42
N SER A 302 -7.46 2.77 0.69
CA SER A 302 -8.86 2.26 0.77
C SER A 302 -9.05 0.79 0.39
N ILE A 303 -7.98 0.05 0.05
CA ILE A 303 -8.05 -1.40 -0.18
C ILE A 303 -7.74 -2.14 1.13
N HIS A 304 -8.59 -3.09 1.48
CA HIS A 304 -8.40 -3.92 2.67
C HIS A 304 -7.04 -4.65 2.62
N VAL A 305 -6.37 -4.76 3.78
CA VAL A 305 -5.01 -5.31 3.91
C VAL A 305 -4.86 -6.67 3.20
N GLY A 306 -5.80 -7.60 3.38
CA GLY A 306 -5.77 -8.90 2.72
C GLY A 306 -5.88 -8.87 1.19
N ASN A 307 -6.41 -7.78 0.61
CA ASN A 307 -6.53 -7.60 -0.83
C ASN A 307 -5.36 -6.82 -1.45
N LYS A 308 -4.55 -6.12 -0.63
CA LYS A 308 -3.36 -5.42 -1.12
C LYS A 308 -2.34 -6.38 -1.74
N ILE A 309 -2.18 -7.56 -1.17
CA ILE A 309 -1.30 -8.61 -1.69
C ILE A 309 -1.72 -9.06 -3.10
N LYS A 310 -3.02 -9.10 -3.38
CA LYS A 310 -3.57 -9.47 -4.71
C LYS A 310 -3.18 -8.49 -5.82
N ILE A 311 -2.85 -7.23 -5.49
CA ILE A 311 -2.38 -6.24 -6.48
C ILE A 311 -1.11 -6.76 -7.16
N LYS A 312 -0.15 -7.30 -6.40
CA LYS A 312 1.05 -7.92 -6.95
C LYS A 312 0.74 -9.05 -7.92
N ASP A 313 -0.18 -9.95 -7.54
CA ASP A 313 -0.53 -11.11 -8.37
C ASP A 313 -1.17 -10.66 -9.70
N ILE A 314 -2.05 -9.65 -9.66
CA ILE A 314 -2.64 -9.05 -10.86
C ILE A 314 -1.54 -8.45 -11.74
N LEU A 315 -0.58 -7.71 -11.18
CA LEU A 315 0.52 -7.09 -11.91
C LEU A 315 1.48 -8.12 -12.50
N LYS A 316 1.86 -9.16 -11.74
CA LYS A 316 2.74 -10.23 -12.24
C LYS A 316 2.11 -11.06 -13.37
N SER A 317 0.78 -11.15 -13.40
CA SER A 317 0.05 -11.83 -14.48
C SER A 317 -0.17 -10.96 -15.71
N SER A 318 0.28 -9.72 -15.71
CA SER A 318 0.10 -8.77 -16.80
C SER A 318 1.31 -8.73 -17.74
N ASN A 319 1.06 -8.37 -19.00
CA ASN A 319 2.09 -8.10 -20.00
C ASN A 319 2.23 -6.59 -20.23
N ILE A 320 2.27 -5.80 -19.15
CA ILE A 320 2.46 -4.34 -19.25
C ILE A 320 3.96 -4.05 -19.42
N GLY A 321 4.29 -3.03 -20.20
CA GLY A 321 5.66 -2.63 -20.45
C GLY A 321 6.36 -2.15 -19.20
N GLU A 322 5.99 -1.00 -18.69
CA GLU A 322 6.54 -0.44 -17.46
C GLU A 322 5.42 -0.01 -16.51
N THR A 323 5.57 -0.35 -15.25
CA THR A 323 4.63 0.02 -14.19
C THR A 323 5.38 0.67 -13.03
N ILE A 324 5.03 1.91 -12.70
CA ILE A 324 5.61 2.64 -11.57
C ILE A 324 4.52 2.88 -10.54
N ILE A 325 4.74 2.40 -9.32
CA ILE A 325 3.75 2.41 -8.23
C ILE A 325 4.31 3.21 -7.07
N THR A 326 3.53 4.13 -6.53
CA THR A 326 3.84 4.74 -5.24
C THR A 326 2.98 4.16 -4.14
N THR A 327 3.53 4.00 -2.96
CA THR A 327 2.79 3.53 -1.79
C THR A 327 3.43 4.01 -0.49
N HIS A 328 2.60 4.08 0.55
CA HIS A 328 3.02 4.19 1.95
C HIS A 328 2.76 2.89 2.73
N SER A 329 2.23 1.85 2.06
CA SER A 329 1.79 0.63 2.73
C SER A 329 2.94 -0.34 2.95
N PRO A 330 3.31 -0.62 4.19
CA PRO A 330 4.25 -1.69 4.51
C PRO A 330 3.79 -3.05 3.96
N THR A 331 2.48 -3.34 4.00
CA THR A 331 1.91 -4.60 3.53
C THR A 331 2.09 -4.80 2.02
N LEU A 332 1.84 -3.75 1.21
CA LEU A 332 2.06 -3.84 -0.23
C LEU A 332 3.55 -3.99 -0.52
N THR A 333 4.40 -3.19 0.14
CA THR A 333 5.86 -3.27 0.02
C THR A 333 6.39 -4.66 0.35
N HIS A 334 5.89 -5.26 1.44
CA HIS A 334 6.26 -6.62 1.84
C HIS A 334 6.01 -7.64 0.73
N SER A 335 4.93 -7.49 -0.02
CA SER A 335 4.57 -8.44 -1.06
C SER A 335 5.55 -8.46 -2.24
N PHE A 336 6.34 -7.40 -2.48
CA PHE A 336 7.30 -7.30 -3.58
C PHE A 336 8.70 -7.78 -3.19
N GLU A 337 9.47 -8.20 -4.18
CA GLU A 337 10.90 -8.53 -4.04
C GLU A 337 11.71 -7.23 -3.89
N GLU A 338 12.85 -7.30 -3.22
CA GLU A 338 13.69 -6.14 -2.90
C GLU A 338 14.09 -5.33 -4.13
N LYS A 339 14.43 -6.00 -5.22
CA LYS A 339 14.80 -5.37 -6.50
C LYS A 339 13.76 -4.41 -7.07
N HIS A 340 12.48 -4.59 -6.73
CA HIS A 340 11.40 -3.71 -7.18
C HIS A 340 11.22 -2.47 -6.30
N ILE A 341 11.80 -2.47 -5.08
CA ILE A 341 11.53 -1.48 -4.05
C ILE A 341 12.60 -0.38 -4.10
N ASN A 342 12.16 0.88 -4.13
CA ASN A 342 13.04 2.04 -4.10
C ASN A 342 12.52 3.01 -3.04
N MET A 343 13.39 3.37 -2.11
CA MET A 343 13.06 4.36 -1.10
C MET A 343 13.30 5.76 -1.64
N VAL A 344 12.27 6.59 -1.56
CA VAL A 344 12.34 8.01 -1.92
C VAL A 344 12.40 8.84 -0.65
N LEU A 345 13.46 9.63 -0.49
CA LEU A 345 13.65 10.55 0.61
C LEU A 345 14.09 11.90 0.06
N ASP A 346 13.35 12.95 0.40
CA ASP A 346 13.65 14.34 -0.02
C ASP A 346 13.97 14.51 -1.52
N GLY A 347 13.19 13.82 -2.35
CA GLY A 347 13.33 13.89 -3.81
C GLY A 347 14.51 13.11 -4.39
N LYS A 348 15.11 12.18 -3.63
CA LYS A 348 16.21 11.31 -4.08
C LYS A 348 15.91 9.85 -3.80
N ILE A 349 16.56 8.95 -4.56
CA ILE A 349 16.53 7.52 -4.26
C ILE A 349 17.62 7.23 -3.24
N GLU A 350 17.24 6.58 -2.15
CA GLU A 350 18.17 6.02 -1.19
C GLU A 350 18.22 4.50 -1.32
N ASN A 351 19.41 3.98 -1.60
CA ASN A 351 19.67 2.54 -1.62
C ASN A 351 19.79 2.04 -0.18
N LYS A 352 18.68 1.53 0.36
CA LYS A 352 18.60 0.92 1.68
C LYS A 352 18.14 -0.52 1.54
N GLU A 353 18.64 -1.36 2.44
CA GLU A 353 18.13 -2.73 2.55
C GLU A 353 16.63 -2.71 2.88
N LYS A 354 15.91 -3.74 2.45
CA LYS A 354 14.47 -3.85 2.65
C LYS A 354 14.06 -3.68 4.11
N GLN A 355 14.88 -4.12 5.04
CA GLN A 355 14.66 -3.98 6.48
C GLN A 355 14.68 -2.52 6.94
N ASP A 356 15.63 -1.72 6.44
CA ASP A 356 15.74 -0.29 6.77
C ASP A 356 14.59 0.51 6.16
N ILE A 357 14.20 0.18 4.93
CA ILE A 357 13.04 0.77 4.26
C ILE A 357 11.78 0.53 5.10
N PHE A 358 11.60 -0.70 5.60
CA PHE A 358 10.47 -1.06 6.44
C PHE A 358 10.47 -0.32 7.77
N SER A 359 11.61 -0.25 8.43
CA SER A 359 11.77 0.50 9.68
C SER A 359 11.43 1.98 9.50
N HIS A 360 11.84 2.58 8.39
CA HIS A 360 11.56 3.98 8.09
C HIS A 360 10.06 4.23 7.82
N VAL A 361 9.42 3.39 7.01
CA VAL A 361 7.99 3.55 6.66
C VAL A 361 7.07 3.23 7.83
N SER A 362 7.46 2.31 8.70
CA SER A 362 6.73 1.98 9.93
C SER A 362 7.05 2.89 11.11
N ASN A 363 7.83 3.97 10.89
CA ASN A 363 8.36 4.84 11.94
C ASN A 363 9.10 4.09 13.06
N GLY A 364 9.86 3.05 12.70
CA GLY A 364 10.62 2.23 13.64
C GLY A 364 9.77 1.28 14.49
N ILE A 365 8.47 1.16 14.22
CA ILE A 365 7.56 0.30 15.00
C ILE A 365 7.93 -1.17 14.83
N TRP A 366 8.25 -1.59 13.61
CA TRP A 366 8.62 -2.97 13.32
C TRP A 366 9.64 -3.08 12.20
N ASN A 367 10.58 -4.00 12.34
CA ASN A 367 11.38 -4.43 11.21
C ASN A 367 10.59 -5.43 10.33
N TYR A 368 11.05 -5.61 9.11
CA TYR A 368 10.42 -6.48 8.11
C TYR A 368 10.21 -7.93 8.62
N GLN A 369 11.19 -8.46 9.34
CA GLN A 369 11.13 -9.84 9.84
C GLN A 369 10.07 -9.98 10.93
N GLU A 370 9.99 -9.01 11.86
CA GLU A 370 9.00 -9.03 12.93
C GLU A 370 7.57 -8.92 12.39
N GLN A 371 7.34 -8.06 11.39
CA GLN A 371 6.03 -7.96 10.75
C GLN A 371 5.66 -9.25 10.01
N SER A 372 6.61 -9.84 9.31
CA SER A 372 6.42 -11.09 8.58
C SER A 372 6.09 -12.24 9.53
N ILE A 373 6.81 -12.37 10.64
CA ILE A 373 6.60 -13.39 11.66
C ILE A 373 5.24 -13.20 12.33
N PHE A 374 4.87 -11.95 12.67
CA PHE A 374 3.58 -11.63 13.27
C PHE A 374 2.40 -12.03 12.38
N LEU A 375 2.42 -11.63 11.11
CA LEU A 375 1.36 -11.94 10.14
C LEU A 375 1.30 -13.43 9.80
N SER A 376 2.44 -14.12 9.82
CA SER A 376 2.55 -15.55 9.52
C SER A 376 2.52 -16.46 10.75
N SER A 377 2.49 -15.90 11.96
CA SER A 377 2.44 -16.68 13.19
C SER A 377 1.28 -17.67 13.16
N ARG A 378 1.57 -18.94 13.41
CA ARG A 378 0.58 -20.02 13.53
C ARG A 378 0.12 -20.23 14.96
N LYS A 379 0.69 -19.50 15.91
CA LYS A 379 0.37 -19.64 17.32
C LYS A 379 -0.91 -18.90 17.68
N ASN A 380 -1.67 -19.47 18.61
CA ASN A 380 -2.94 -18.90 19.06
C ASN A 380 -2.75 -17.77 20.08
N LEU A 381 -1.55 -17.63 20.66
CA LEU A 381 -1.20 -16.57 21.59
C LEU A 381 -0.05 -15.74 21.01
N ILE A 382 -0.23 -14.42 21.06
CA ILE A 382 0.78 -13.44 20.64
C ILE A 382 0.95 -12.43 21.77
N LEU A 383 2.17 -12.22 22.22
CA LEU A 383 2.53 -11.24 23.24
C LEU A 383 3.16 -10.01 22.60
N LEU A 384 2.67 -8.83 22.95
CA LEU A 384 3.26 -7.54 22.58
C LEU A 384 3.86 -6.93 23.83
N VAL A 385 5.15 -6.61 23.79
CA VAL A 385 5.91 -6.04 24.91
C VAL A 385 6.50 -4.69 24.55
N GLU A 386 6.75 -3.84 25.54
CA GLU A 386 7.22 -2.47 25.28
C GLU A 386 8.60 -2.42 24.62
N GLY A 387 9.53 -3.24 25.12
CA GLY A 387 10.93 -3.14 24.71
C GLY A 387 11.63 -4.46 24.43
N LYS A 388 12.87 -4.32 23.96
CA LYS A 388 13.78 -5.43 23.68
C LYS A 388 14.11 -6.25 24.93
N HIS A 389 14.26 -5.58 26.08
CA HIS A 389 14.60 -6.23 27.34
C HIS A 389 13.44 -7.12 27.81
N ASP A 390 12.20 -6.63 27.74
CA ASP A 390 11.00 -7.40 28.08
C ASP A 390 10.92 -8.70 27.28
N LYS A 391 11.15 -8.62 25.97
CA LYS A 391 11.18 -9.79 25.09
C LYS A 391 12.20 -10.82 25.54
N ILE A 392 13.44 -10.38 25.85
CA ILE A 392 14.53 -11.28 26.26
C ILE A 392 14.18 -11.93 27.61
N HIS A 393 13.78 -11.13 28.59
CA HIS A 393 13.51 -11.61 29.95
C HIS A 393 12.31 -12.58 30.00
N ILE A 394 11.21 -12.25 29.32
CA ILE A 394 10.02 -13.12 29.27
C ILE A 394 10.32 -14.42 28.52
N ALA A 395 11.06 -14.35 27.40
CA ALA A 395 11.42 -15.54 26.63
C ALA A 395 12.33 -16.49 27.43
N GLU A 396 13.32 -15.96 28.13
CA GLU A 396 14.22 -16.78 28.93
C GLU A 396 13.53 -17.34 30.18
N ALA A 397 12.70 -16.53 30.87
CA ALA A 397 11.87 -17.00 31.97
C ALA A 397 10.93 -18.14 31.52
N PHE A 398 10.26 -17.99 30.39
CA PHE A 398 9.38 -19.03 29.84
C PHE A 398 10.12 -20.32 29.55
N LYS A 399 11.32 -20.23 28.98
CA LYS A 399 12.17 -21.39 28.71
C LYS A 399 12.50 -22.17 30.00
N ARG A 400 12.77 -21.46 31.10
CA ARG A 400 13.08 -22.05 32.42
C ARG A 400 11.87 -22.61 33.13
N LEU A 401 10.72 -21.96 33.00
CA LEU A 401 9.46 -22.33 33.64
C LEU A 401 8.54 -23.18 32.75
N ARG A 402 9.02 -23.63 31.59
CA ARG A 402 8.22 -24.35 30.59
C ARG A 402 7.49 -25.57 31.16
N SER A 403 8.12 -26.31 32.07
CA SER A 403 7.51 -27.48 32.71
C SER A 403 6.27 -27.16 33.51
N ASN A 404 6.16 -25.94 34.07
CA ASN A 404 5.01 -25.49 34.87
C ASN A 404 3.86 -25.03 33.97
N TYR A 405 4.14 -24.71 32.69
CA TYR A 405 3.18 -24.16 31.73
C TYR A 405 3.18 -24.92 30.39
N PRO A 406 2.93 -26.24 30.37
CA PRO A 406 3.03 -27.06 29.18
C PRO A 406 2.04 -26.65 28.06
N GLU A 407 0.91 -26.06 28.45
CA GLU A 407 -0.14 -25.64 27.52
C GLU A 407 0.09 -24.26 26.87
N LEU A 408 1.06 -23.47 27.38
CA LEU A 408 1.37 -22.19 26.78
C LEU A 408 2.27 -22.37 25.56
N ASP A 409 1.89 -21.74 24.47
CA ASP A 409 2.70 -21.61 23.26
C ASP A 409 2.38 -20.27 22.61
N PHE A 410 3.38 -19.36 22.53
CA PHE A 410 3.21 -18.01 22.07
C PHE A 410 4.42 -17.47 21.33
N ASP A 411 4.21 -16.43 20.53
CA ASP A 411 5.26 -15.60 19.97
C ASP A 411 5.32 -14.25 20.70
N ILE A 412 6.52 -13.67 20.84
CA ILE A 412 6.73 -12.39 21.54
C ILE A 412 7.27 -11.35 20.56
N PHE A 413 6.62 -10.19 20.51
CA PHE A 413 7.00 -9.05 19.69
C PHE A 413 7.26 -7.80 20.52
N GLN A 414 8.41 -7.16 20.31
CA GLN A 414 8.73 -5.86 20.90
C GLN A 414 8.11 -4.74 20.08
N MET A 415 7.63 -3.69 20.75
CA MET A 415 6.88 -2.60 20.12
C MET A 415 7.58 -1.25 20.18
N ASN A 416 8.73 -1.15 20.86
CA ASN A 416 9.52 0.08 21.05
C ASN A 416 8.70 1.22 21.71
N GLY A 417 7.92 0.89 22.72
CA GLY A 417 7.16 1.80 23.58
C GLY A 417 5.67 1.49 23.67
N GLU A 418 5.04 1.96 24.77
CA GLU A 418 3.64 1.74 25.09
C GLU A 418 2.67 2.34 24.07
N SER A 419 3.01 3.50 23.51
CA SER A 419 2.19 4.19 22.52
C SER A 419 2.09 3.40 21.20
N ASN A 420 3.13 2.68 20.84
CA ASN A 420 3.16 1.84 19.64
C ASN A 420 2.28 0.58 19.81
N ILE A 421 2.26 -0.01 21.01
CA ILE A 421 1.33 -1.10 21.34
C ILE A 421 -0.10 -0.64 21.12
N LYS A 422 -0.44 0.53 21.65
CA LYS A 422 -1.76 1.15 21.53
C LYS A 422 -2.16 1.34 20.07
N HIS A 423 -1.36 2.06 19.31
CA HIS A 423 -1.67 2.38 17.92
C HIS A 423 -1.85 1.13 17.06
N MET A 424 -1.00 0.14 17.27
CA MET A 424 -1.10 -1.12 16.57
C MET A 424 -2.37 -1.89 16.90
N MET A 425 -2.66 -2.09 18.18
CA MET A 425 -3.83 -2.86 18.60
C MET A 425 -5.13 -2.20 18.16
N LEU A 426 -5.25 -0.87 18.29
CA LEU A 426 -6.40 -0.11 17.78
C LEU A 426 -6.48 -0.18 16.25
N GLY A 427 -5.36 -0.07 15.57
CA GLY A 427 -5.31 -0.20 14.12
C GLY A 427 -5.79 -1.57 13.63
N LEU A 428 -5.37 -2.65 14.29
CA LEU A 428 -5.80 -4.01 13.97
C LEU A 428 -7.27 -4.24 14.32
N ALA A 429 -7.74 -3.74 15.48
CA ALA A 429 -9.13 -3.88 15.90
C ALA A 429 -10.11 -3.14 14.98
N ASN A 430 -9.78 -1.91 14.60
CA ASN A 430 -10.64 -1.07 13.75
C ASN A 430 -10.67 -1.51 12.27
N ASN A 431 -9.61 -2.16 11.78
CA ASN A 431 -9.52 -2.59 10.39
C ASN A 431 -10.10 -3.98 10.11
N GLY A 432 -10.73 -4.63 11.09
CA GLY A 432 -11.44 -5.89 10.90
C GLY A 432 -10.55 -7.06 10.44
N VAL A 433 -9.27 -7.05 10.83
CA VAL A 433 -8.36 -8.17 10.53
C VAL A 433 -8.88 -9.42 11.24
N ASP A 434 -9.12 -10.48 10.48
CA ASP A 434 -9.65 -11.74 11.02
C ASP A 434 -8.55 -12.53 11.74
N PHE A 435 -8.51 -12.38 13.05
CA PHE A 435 -7.65 -13.16 13.94
C PHE A 435 -8.40 -14.29 14.64
N LYS A 436 -9.41 -14.88 13.98
CA LYS A 436 -10.22 -15.95 14.58
C LYS A 436 -9.35 -17.03 15.24
N GLY A 437 -9.65 -17.29 16.52
CA GLY A 437 -8.95 -18.27 17.34
C GLY A 437 -7.63 -17.78 17.93
N LYS A 438 -7.21 -16.52 17.70
CA LYS A 438 -6.01 -15.93 18.32
C LYS A 438 -6.36 -14.99 19.45
N LYS A 439 -5.47 -14.90 20.44
CA LYS A 439 -5.48 -13.88 21.49
C LYS A 439 -4.16 -13.10 21.44
N ILE A 440 -4.26 -11.78 21.38
CA ILE A 440 -3.14 -10.86 21.33
C ILE A 440 -3.11 -10.10 22.65
N ILE A 441 -2.02 -10.23 23.39
CA ILE A 441 -1.88 -9.77 24.76
C ILE A 441 -0.79 -8.70 24.84
N ALA A 442 -1.15 -7.48 25.22
CA ALA A 442 -0.22 -6.41 25.52
C ALA A 442 0.27 -6.49 26.96
N ILE A 443 1.56 -6.44 27.16
CA ILE A 443 2.20 -6.42 28.48
C ILE A 443 2.90 -5.07 28.63
N PHE A 444 2.46 -4.29 29.61
CA PHE A 444 2.98 -2.96 29.89
C PHE A 444 3.84 -2.96 31.15
N ASP A 445 4.88 -2.14 31.18
CA ASP A 445 5.58 -1.83 32.41
C ASP A 445 4.63 -1.20 33.43
N ASN A 446 4.85 -1.44 34.71
CA ASN A 446 4.06 -0.85 35.77
C ASN A 446 4.68 0.46 36.27
N ASP A 447 5.08 1.31 35.32
CA ASP A 447 5.51 2.68 35.54
C ASP A 447 4.39 3.67 35.13
N LYS A 448 4.68 4.96 35.12
CA LYS A 448 3.69 5.98 34.80
C LYS A 448 3.19 5.85 33.36
N ALA A 449 4.09 5.67 32.39
CA ALA A 449 3.78 5.62 30.97
C ALA A 449 2.98 4.34 30.62
N GLY A 450 3.43 3.18 31.09
CA GLY A 450 2.75 1.91 30.87
C GLY A 450 1.36 1.87 31.50
N ARG A 451 1.19 2.43 32.72
CA ARG A 451 -0.14 2.55 33.36
C ARG A 451 -1.09 3.48 32.60
N GLU A 452 -0.60 4.60 32.08
CA GLU A 452 -1.40 5.51 31.24
C GLU A 452 -1.80 4.84 29.92
N GLY A 453 -0.87 4.19 29.24
CA GLY A 453 -1.13 3.41 28.03
C GLY A 453 -2.19 2.33 28.22
N TYR A 454 -2.09 1.60 29.32
CA TYR A 454 -3.05 0.57 29.69
C TYR A 454 -4.44 1.13 30.06
N ASN A 455 -4.52 2.13 30.95
CA ASN A 455 -5.79 2.64 31.45
C ASN A 455 -6.62 3.39 30.40
N ASN A 456 -5.98 4.04 29.44
CA ASN A 456 -6.69 4.84 28.44
C ASN A 456 -7.39 4.01 27.35
N ASN A 457 -7.02 2.74 27.17
CA ASN A 457 -7.46 1.95 26.01
C ASN A 457 -8.10 0.62 26.37
N PHE A 458 -7.96 0.19 27.61
CA PHE A 458 -8.49 -1.08 28.07
C PHE A 458 -9.54 -0.86 29.15
N LYS A 459 -10.69 -1.50 29.04
CA LYS A 459 -11.72 -1.51 30.06
C LYS A 459 -11.58 -2.73 30.95
N GLN A 460 -11.86 -2.56 32.26
CA GLN A 460 -11.87 -3.64 33.22
C GLN A 460 -13.13 -4.48 33.01
N THR A 461 -12.93 -5.76 32.78
CA THR A 461 -13.98 -6.74 32.67
C THR A 461 -14.00 -7.53 33.98
N ASN A 462 -14.92 -7.25 34.90
CA ASN A 462 -15.08 -7.94 36.20
C ASN A 462 -13.74 -8.12 36.95
N ASP A 463 -13.62 -8.25 38.19
CA ASP A 463 -12.47 -8.32 39.11
C ASP A 463 -11.20 -9.08 38.66
N ARG A 464 -10.85 -9.02 37.37
CA ARG A 464 -9.69 -9.68 36.77
C ARG A 464 -8.50 -8.72 36.69
N ASN A 465 -7.29 -9.27 36.85
CA ASN A 465 -6.03 -8.53 36.76
C ASN A 465 -5.59 -8.18 35.32
N TYR A 466 -6.50 -8.34 34.36
CA TYR A 466 -6.30 -7.93 32.94
C TYR A 466 -7.57 -7.26 32.41
N LYS A 467 -7.42 -6.51 31.33
CA LYS A 467 -8.52 -5.80 30.67
C LYS A 467 -8.62 -6.18 29.19
N ARG A 468 -9.78 -5.92 28.58
CA ARG A 468 -10.00 -6.05 27.14
C ARG A 468 -9.82 -4.69 26.45
N LEU A 469 -9.29 -4.69 25.22
CA LEU A 469 -9.25 -3.50 24.39
C LEU A 469 -10.67 -3.09 24.02
N VAL A 470 -10.92 -1.79 24.01
CA VAL A 470 -12.19 -1.21 23.55
C VAL A 470 -11.94 -0.47 22.24
N ASP A 471 -12.69 -0.82 21.21
CA ASP A 471 -12.61 -0.17 19.91
C ASP A 471 -13.25 1.24 19.92
N ASN A 472 -13.12 1.96 18.79
CA ASN A 472 -13.68 3.30 18.65
C ASN A 472 -15.22 3.36 18.76
N SER A 473 -15.91 2.22 18.64
CA SER A 473 -17.37 2.09 18.82
C SER A 473 -17.77 1.83 20.28
N GLY A 474 -16.80 1.62 21.17
CA GLY A 474 -17.01 1.28 22.58
C GLY A 474 -17.22 -0.22 22.83
N LYS A 475 -17.00 -1.08 21.83
CA LYS A 475 -17.16 -2.53 21.95
C LYS A 475 -15.87 -3.17 22.46
N GLU A 476 -16.03 -4.08 23.43
CA GLU A 476 -14.91 -4.88 23.96
C GLU A 476 -14.47 -5.96 22.98
N SER A 477 -13.16 -6.15 22.87
CA SER A 477 -12.57 -7.15 21.99
C SER A 477 -12.47 -8.52 22.66
N ASP A 478 -12.76 -9.57 21.90
CA ASP A 478 -12.51 -10.96 22.29
C ASP A 478 -11.10 -11.46 21.92
N ILE A 479 -10.33 -10.61 21.23
CA ILE A 479 -9.02 -10.95 20.64
C ILE A 479 -7.90 -10.21 21.36
N PHE A 480 -8.13 -8.95 21.72
CA PHE A 480 -7.11 -8.04 22.23
C PHE A 480 -7.25 -7.83 23.75
N PHE A 481 -6.21 -8.19 24.47
CA PHE A 481 -6.12 -8.12 25.92
C PHE A 481 -4.88 -7.34 26.33
N GLY A 482 -4.87 -6.85 27.57
CA GLY A 482 -3.69 -6.21 28.14
C GLY A 482 -3.64 -6.31 29.65
N PHE A 483 -2.43 -6.26 30.21
CA PHE A 483 -2.17 -6.11 31.63
C PHE A 483 -0.87 -5.35 31.87
N VAL A 484 -0.74 -4.78 33.07
CA VAL A 484 0.54 -4.21 33.54
C VAL A 484 1.31 -5.27 34.32
N LEU A 485 2.63 -5.21 34.31
CA LEU A 485 3.48 -6.16 35.03
C LEU A 485 3.05 -6.29 36.49
N PRO A 486 2.77 -7.51 36.97
CA PRO A 486 2.34 -7.76 38.33
C PRO A 486 3.48 -7.53 39.32
N LYS A 487 3.30 -6.64 40.29
CA LYS A 487 4.33 -6.29 41.29
C LYS A 487 4.58 -7.45 42.27
N LYS A 488 5.80 -7.51 42.81
CA LYS A 488 6.18 -8.47 43.85
C LYS A 488 5.50 -8.18 45.20
N ASP A 489 5.32 -6.88 45.49
CA ASP A 489 4.77 -6.34 46.73
C ASP A 489 3.78 -5.20 46.42
N ASN A 490 3.14 -4.67 47.45
CA ASN A 490 2.18 -3.58 47.37
C ASN A 490 2.86 -2.19 47.32
N SER A 491 4.13 -2.09 46.93
CA SER A 491 4.81 -0.81 46.84
C SER A 491 4.22 0.09 45.72
N ASN A 492 4.20 1.41 45.96
CA ASN A 492 3.73 2.39 44.99
C ASN A 492 4.81 2.79 43.98
N ASN A 493 6.00 2.19 44.04
CA ASN A 493 7.12 2.51 43.14
C ASN A 493 6.86 1.97 41.73
N ASP A 494 7.46 2.62 40.74
CA ASP A 494 7.50 2.12 39.38
C ASP A 494 8.16 0.75 39.33
N PHE A 495 7.61 -0.14 38.47
CA PHE A 495 8.01 -1.53 38.39
C PHE A 495 8.15 -1.95 36.93
N THR A 496 9.37 -2.28 36.56
CA THR A 496 9.74 -2.71 35.19
C THR A 496 10.15 -4.18 35.20
N ILE A 497 10.40 -4.76 34.03
CA ILE A 497 10.69 -6.19 33.91
C ILE A 497 11.92 -6.61 34.72
N GLU A 498 12.92 -5.75 34.87
CA GLU A 498 14.14 -6.02 35.65
C GLU A 498 13.84 -6.19 37.14
N ASN A 499 12.76 -5.59 37.61
CA ASN A 499 12.32 -5.73 38.99
C ASN A 499 11.74 -7.12 39.29
N MET A 500 11.49 -7.97 38.26
CA MET A 500 11.07 -9.36 38.45
C MET A 500 12.16 -10.24 39.06
N TYR A 501 13.43 -9.85 38.97
CA TYR A 501 14.54 -10.55 39.61
C TYR A 501 14.76 -10.09 41.05
N ASP A 502 15.48 -10.90 41.84
CA ASP A 502 15.97 -10.43 43.14
C ASP A 502 16.95 -9.26 42.97
N GLY A 503 16.92 -8.29 43.89
CA GLY A 503 17.69 -7.05 43.77
C GLY A 503 19.21 -7.25 43.58
N GLU A 504 19.77 -8.34 44.08
CA GLU A 504 21.20 -8.67 43.90
C GLU A 504 21.56 -8.95 42.41
N LYS A 505 20.63 -9.48 41.60
CA LYS A 505 20.89 -9.69 40.16
C LYS A 505 21.07 -8.38 39.42
N PHE A 506 20.18 -7.41 39.66
CA PHE A 506 20.30 -6.10 39.06
C PHE A 506 21.54 -5.33 39.56
N LYS A 507 21.83 -5.44 40.88
CA LYS A 507 23.01 -4.83 41.49
C LYS A 507 24.30 -5.38 40.86
N THR A 508 24.41 -6.68 40.66
CA THR A 508 25.54 -7.31 40.00
C THR A 508 25.70 -6.81 38.56
N ALA A 509 24.63 -6.75 37.79
CA ALA A 509 24.64 -6.22 36.43
C ALA A 509 25.04 -4.74 36.39
N PHE A 510 24.56 -3.95 37.36
CA PHE A 510 24.91 -2.54 37.50
C PHE A 510 26.42 -2.33 37.73
N PHE A 511 27.02 -3.07 38.67
CA PHE A 511 28.46 -2.98 38.91
C PHE A 511 29.28 -3.50 37.72
N THR A 512 28.80 -4.55 37.05
CA THR A 512 29.47 -5.05 35.85
C THR A 512 29.44 -4.01 34.71
N ALA A 513 28.32 -3.31 34.54
CA ALA A 513 28.21 -2.25 33.56
C ALA A 513 29.09 -1.06 33.89
N LEU A 514 29.13 -0.65 35.16
CA LEU A 514 29.98 0.43 35.65
C LEU A 514 31.48 0.14 35.43
N ASN A 515 31.92 -1.08 35.77
CA ASN A 515 33.33 -1.48 35.62
C ASN A 515 33.80 -1.59 34.17
N LYS A 516 32.89 -1.68 33.21
CA LYS A 516 33.21 -1.67 31.77
C LYS A 516 33.46 -0.26 31.23
N ARG A 517 33.06 0.76 31.94
CA ARG A 517 33.27 2.16 31.57
C ARG A 517 34.64 2.63 32.05
N THR A 518 35.60 2.66 31.13
CA THR A 518 37.00 3.10 31.38
C THR A 518 37.32 4.43 30.71
N ASP A 519 36.35 5.10 30.08
CA ASP A 519 36.54 6.34 29.31
C ASP A 519 36.52 7.58 30.23
N ASP A 520 37.58 8.37 30.22
CA ASP A 520 37.65 9.66 30.93
C ASP A 520 36.55 10.63 30.46
N SER A 521 36.16 10.59 29.17
CA SER A 521 35.06 11.40 28.61
C SER A 521 33.68 11.13 29.23
N PHE A 522 33.47 9.95 29.82
CA PHE A 522 32.26 9.61 30.54
C PHE A 522 32.09 10.45 31.82
N PHE A 523 33.18 10.77 32.50
CA PHE A 523 33.16 11.52 33.76
C PHE A 523 33.13 13.04 33.57
N GLU A 524 33.37 13.52 32.34
CA GLU A 524 33.26 14.95 31.99
C GLU A 524 31.79 15.39 31.75
N ASN A 525 30.85 14.46 31.62
CA ASN A 525 29.44 14.76 31.41
C ASN A 525 28.67 14.99 32.70
N CYS A 526 27.57 15.75 32.61
CA CYS A 526 26.75 16.14 33.76
C CYS A 526 26.18 14.92 34.52
N VAL A 527 26.17 14.95 35.84
CA VAL A 527 25.81 13.85 36.76
C VAL A 527 24.45 13.20 36.46
N GLU A 528 23.45 13.97 36.03
CA GLU A 528 22.10 13.42 35.66
C GLU A 528 22.14 12.49 34.44
N ASN A 529 22.94 12.83 33.44
CA ASN A 529 23.08 12.01 32.25
C ASN A 529 23.82 10.70 32.51
N ILE A 530 24.82 10.76 33.41
CA ILE A 530 25.61 9.59 33.81
C ILE A 530 24.72 8.55 34.50
N SER A 531 23.87 8.96 35.45
CA SER A 531 23.03 8.03 36.19
C SER A 531 22.04 7.29 35.30
N LYS A 532 21.43 7.99 34.31
CA LYS A 532 20.50 7.42 33.35
C LYS A 532 21.21 6.44 32.42
N GLN A 533 22.40 6.79 31.95
CA GLN A 533 23.16 5.96 31.02
C GLN A 533 23.69 4.68 31.68
N ILE A 534 24.20 4.76 32.94
CA ILE A 534 24.61 3.57 33.71
C ILE A 534 23.41 2.65 33.96
N LYS A 535 22.23 3.22 34.27
CA LYS A 535 21.02 2.43 34.48
C LYS A 535 20.63 1.66 33.24
N GLU A 536 20.69 2.29 32.06
CA GLU A 536 20.42 1.63 30.79
C GLU A 536 21.46 0.55 30.45
N ASP A 537 22.74 0.81 30.68
CA ASP A 537 23.80 -0.18 30.51
C ASP A 537 23.61 -1.38 31.46
N ALA A 538 23.17 -1.13 32.70
CA ALA A 538 22.83 -2.20 33.64
C ALA A 538 21.67 -3.06 33.18
N LYS A 539 20.61 -2.47 32.58
CA LYS A 539 19.51 -3.20 31.97
C LYS A 539 19.98 -4.07 30.82
N ASN A 540 20.82 -3.50 29.92
CA ASN A 540 21.46 -4.23 28.83
C ASN A 540 22.33 -5.40 29.34
N GLN A 541 23.06 -5.20 30.42
CA GLN A 541 23.90 -6.22 31.03
C GLN A 541 23.06 -7.33 31.66
N LEU A 542 22.01 -6.98 32.42
CA LEU A 542 21.09 -7.96 33.01
C LEU A 542 20.39 -8.82 31.94
N ALA A 543 19.97 -8.21 30.82
CA ALA A 543 19.39 -8.93 29.70
C ALA A 543 20.36 -9.93 29.03
N LYS A 544 21.68 -9.65 29.07
CA LYS A 544 22.73 -10.60 28.65
C LYS A 544 22.92 -11.71 29.70
N ASP A 545 22.94 -11.33 30.97
CA ASP A 545 23.25 -12.25 32.06
C ASP A 545 22.11 -13.23 32.32
N CYS A 546 20.84 -12.85 32.12
CA CYS A 546 19.67 -13.70 32.40
C CYS A 546 19.69 -15.00 31.58
N VAL A 547 20.30 -15.01 30.42
CA VAL A 547 20.46 -16.23 29.59
C VAL A 547 21.31 -17.28 30.30
N SER A 548 22.26 -16.84 31.16
CA SER A 548 23.16 -17.72 31.93
C SER A 548 22.57 -18.18 33.27
N PHE A 549 21.44 -17.64 33.72
CA PHE A 549 20.82 -18.04 34.98
C PHE A 549 20.25 -19.47 34.88
N VAL A 550 20.82 -20.37 35.66
CA VAL A 550 20.47 -21.79 35.63
C VAL A 550 19.35 -22.12 36.63
N ASN A 551 19.29 -21.38 37.75
CA ASN A 551 18.37 -21.67 38.82
C ASN A 551 16.95 -21.17 38.46
N VAL A 552 16.00 -22.09 38.40
CA VAL A 552 14.56 -21.81 38.16
C VAL A 552 13.99 -20.81 39.17
N HIS A 553 14.50 -20.82 40.41
CA HIS A 553 14.08 -19.89 41.46
C HIS A 553 14.39 -18.41 41.12
N ASP A 554 15.38 -18.14 40.28
CA ASP A 554 15.69 -16.79 39.82
C ASP A 554 14.52 -16.18 39.01
N PHE A 555 13.66 -17.02 38.44
CA PHE A 555 12.51 -16.61 37.62
C PHE A 555 11.14 -16.79 38.33
N LYS A 556 11.11 -17.05 39.61
CA LYS A 556 9.86 -17.35 40.38
C LYS A 556 8.77 -16.27 40.24
N TYR A 557 9.15 -15.00 40.13
CA TYR A 557 8.17 -13.92 40.03
C TYR A 557 7.58 -13.80 38.62
N PHE A 558 8.23 -14.33 37.59
CA PHE A 558 7.68 -14.40 36.23
C PHE A 558 6.48 -15.35 36.13
N GLU A 559 6.31 -16.30 37.04
CA GLU A 559 5.14 -17.17 37.10
C GLU A 559 3.84 -16.33 37.10
N ARG A 560 3.83 -15.18 37.78
CA ARG A 560 2.65 -14.28 37.80
C ARG A 560 2.28 -13.74 36.41
N ILE A 561 3.25 -13.56 35.53
CA ILE A 561 3.01 -13.17 34.12
C ILE A 561 2.35 -14.35 33.38
N PHE A 562 2.89 -15.54 33.53
CA PHE A 562 2.38 -16.73 32.84
C PHE A 562 1.02 -17.17 33.36
N ASP A 563 0.73 -16.99 34.66
CA ASP A 563 -0.60 -17.21 35.25
C ASP A 563 -1.64 -16.29 34.59
N LEU A 564 -1.33 -14.98 34.42
CA LEU A 564 -2.20 -14.04 33.72
C LEU A 564 -2.41 -14.41 32.24
N ILE A 565 -1.36 -14.87 31.55
CA ILE A 565 -1.49 -15.34 30.16
C ILE A 565 -2.38 -16.59 30.11
N MET A 566 -2.27 -17.50 31.05
CA MET A 566 -3.15 -18.69 31.16
C MET A 566 -4.59 -18.30 31.40
N ASP A 567 -4.84 -17.36 32.32
CA ASP A 567 -6.18 -16.85 32.60
C ASP A 567 -6.82 -16.23 31.35
N ILE A 568 -6.05 -15.43 30.61
CA ILE A 568 -6.51 -14.85 29.34
C ILE A 568 -6.75 -15.94 28.31
N LYS A 569 -5.84 -16.92 28.18
CA LYS A 569 -6.01 -18.06 27.25
C LYS A 569 -7.31 -18.78 27.48
N ASN A 570 -7.66 -19.02 28.74
CA ASN A 570 -8.84 -19.76 29.15
C ASN A 570 -10.10 -18.88 29.29
N SER A 571 -10.01 -17.57 29.07
CA SER A 571 -11.16 -16.67 29.14
C SER A 571 -12.15 -16.95 28.01
N ASP A 572 -13.45 -17.02 28.36
CA ASP A 572 -14.54 -17.22 27.39
C ASP A 572 -14.68 -16.00 26.44
N THR A 573 -15.15 -16.26 25.22
CA THR A 573 -15.64 -15.22 24.31
C THR A 573 -16.86 -14.53 24.92
N VAL A 574 -16.93 -13.21 24.86
CA VAL A 574 -18.14 -12.46 25.26
C VAL A 574 -19.29 -12.90 24.36
N LYS A 575 -20.32 -13.48 24.94
CA LYS A 575 -21.55 -13.87 24.23
C LYS A 575 -22.35 -12.64 23.79
#